data_81d893a2add1951785d380ccfb3fed9f
#
_entry.id   81d893a2add1951785d380ccfb3fed9f
#
_cell.length_a   1.000
_cell.length_b   1.000
_cell.length_c   1.000
_cell.angle_alpha   90.00
_cell.angle_beta   90.00
_cell.angle_gamma   90.00
#
_symmetry.space_group_name_H-M   'P 1'
#
loop_
_entity.id
_entity.type
_entity.pdbx_description
1 polymer ?
#
loop_
_entity_poly.entity_id
_entity_poly.type
_entity_poly.pdbx_seq_one_letter_code
_entity_poly.pdbx_strand_id
1 'polypeptide(L)'
;MHYRIGTRGSRLALAQAESVKRRLEASYGDDDFELVVLSSRGDRDRVSPLEALGAGAFVRELEERLLAGDVDLLVHSMKDLPAETPPGLTLAKAWTRADARDALVSRGGLTLDGLPPGAVVATGSVRRTRLLRARRPDLNFVPIRGNVDTRLARLFGERPARAGEPPLDALVLACAGLDRLGRGEVISERLDPTWMIPAPNQGQLAIELRIVDTALKAKVDALGDDMAERVAQAERDFLRVTGATCRDAVAAYAEVVCGELRLHKFFERTPAQRVTLVGAGPGDPGLITVKGLAAIRAADAIVYDRLVAPELLREARRGCELHYVGKTPAGGGSDAPTVPQAEINELLATLAARPAHVVRLKGGDPFVFGRGGEEVAFLRARGIACEVIPGVSSALAAPAAAGIPLTHRGAATSFRVIAARGERFAAEDLDYAAMQDVRMTLVFMMGFAQLAEIASRLIAAGRAPATPAAVIARGTTSAQRTVRGPLASIAAEAVAQGLAAPAVFVVGDVAAFGRRCLVAKVGDKPSALAERLRAAGAEVTEVTVGAR
;
A
#
# COMPACT_ATOMS: atom_id res chain seq x y z
N MET A 1 -7.64 10.80 -49.27
CA MET A 1 -8.24 11.30 -48.00
C MET A 1 -7.16 12.05 -47.22
N HIS A 2 -7.54 12.99 -46.33
CA HIS A 2 -6.59 13.69 -45.46
C HIS A 2 -6.68 13.13 -44.02
N TYR A 3 -5.55 12.72 -43.44
CA TYR A 3 -5.44 12.15 -42.10
C TYR A 3 -4.43 12.88 -41.25
N ARG A 4 -4.78 13.13 -39.99
CA ARG A 4 -3.95 13.84 -39.01
C ARG A 4 -3.32 12.82 -38.04
N ILE A 5 -1.99 12.76 -38.02
CA ILE A 5 -1.19 11.90 -37.14
C ILE A 5 -0.77 12.70 -35.91
N GLY A 6 -1.36 12.42 -34.76
CA GLY A 6 -1.01 13.07 -33.51
C GLY A 6 0.25 12.45 -32.89
N THR A 7 1.16 13.30 -32.38
CA THR A 7 2.39 12.90 -31.72
C THR A 7 2.86 13.94 -30.72
N ARG A 8 3.76 13.55 -29.80
CA ARG A 8 4.41 14.49 -28.86
C ARG A 8 5.52 15.29 -29.54
N GLY A 9 5.84 16.45 -28.94
CA GLY A 9 6.86 17.36 -29.48
C GLY A 9 8.32 16.97 -29.23
N SER A 10 8.64 15.81 -28.64
CA SER A 10 10.03 15.37 -28.47
C SER A 10 10.63 14.91 -29.81
N ARG A 11 11.94 15.13 -30.03
CA ARG A 11 12.63 14.70 -31.27
C ARG A 11 12.40 13.22 -31.57
N LEU A 12 12.42 12.36 -30.54
CA LEU A 12 12.18 10.93 -30.71
C LEU A 12 10.74 10.65 -31.15
N ALA A 13 9.74 11.29 -30.53
CA ALA A 13 8.34 11.10 -30.89
C ALA A 13 8.06 11.60 -32.32
N LEU A 14 8.63 12.73 -32.71
CA LEU A 14 8.56 13.24 -34.08
C LEU A 14 9.19 12.26 -35.08
N ALA A 15 10.39 11.73 -34.80
CA ALA A 15 11.05 10.76 -35.66
C ALA A 15 10.24 9.46 -35.81
N GLN A 16 9.55 9.04 -34.74
CA GLN A 16 8.65 7.87 -34.76
C GLN A 16 7.41 8.14 -35.64
N ALA A 17 6.73 9.26 -35.43
CA ALA A 17 5.54 9.65 -36.19
C ALA A 17 5.89 9.86 -37.68
N GLU A 18 7.01 10.48 -37.96
CA GLU A 18 7.53 10.67 -39.34
C GLU A 18 7.83 9.34 -40.03
N SER A 19 8.31 8.34 -39.30
CA SER A 19 8.55 7.00 -39.87
C SER A 19 7.24 6.29 -40.23
N VAL A 20 6.19 6.48 -39.39
CA VAL A 20 4.86 5.97 -39.67
C VAL A 20 4.23 6.69 -40.86
N LYS A 21 4.27 8.03 -40.87
CA LYS A 21 3.78 8.86 -41.97
C LYS A 21 4.38 8.39 -43.31
N ARG A 22 5.71 8.34 -43.43
CA ARG A 22 6.39 7.93 -44.66
C ARG A 22 5.98 6.54 -45.14
N ARG A 23 5.76 5.59 -44.23
CA ARG A 23 5.32 4.25 -44.59
C ARG A 23 3.88 4.21 -45.08
N LEU A 24 2.98 5.02 -44.49
CA LEU A 24 1.61 5.18 -44.93
C LEU A 24 1.54 5.85 -46.31
N GLU A 25 2.27 6.95 -46.53
CA GLU A 25 2.37 7.67 -47.81
C GLU A 25 2.91 6.77 -48.93
N ALA A 26 3.95 5.96 -48.62
CA ALA A 26 4.53 5.02 -49.60
C ALA A 26 3.54 3.92 -50.00
N SER A 27 2.61 3.56 -49.14
CA SER A 27 1.63 2.48 -49.40
C SER A 27 0.30 3.00 -49.93
N TYR A 28 -0.05 4.26 -49.65
CA TYR A 28 -1.33 4.90 -49.96
C TYR A 28 -1.11 6.31 -50.52
N GLY A 29 -0.44 6.39 -51.68
CA GLY A 29 -0.03 7.67 -52.31
C GLY A 29 -1.15 8.63 -52.66
N ASP A 30 -2.42 8.18 -52.71
CA ASP A 30 -3.60 9.04 -52.92
C ASP A 30 -4.11 9.67 -51.61
N ASP A 31 -3.57 9.27 -50.46
CA ASP A 31 -3.93 9.83 -49.16
C ASP A 31 -2.84 10.81 -48.69
N ASP A 32 -3.29 11.88 -48.04
CA ASP A 32 -2.44 12.89 -47.41
C ASP A 32 -2.35 12.68 -45.90
N PHE A 33 -1.15 12.73 -45.34
CA PHE A 33 -0.93 12.51 -43.90
C PHE A 33 -0.19 13.72 -43.29
N GLU A 34 -0.84 14.41 -42.38
CA GLU A 34 -0.29 15.59 -41.68
C GLU A 34 0.16 15.19 -40.24
N LEU A 35 1.33 15.68 -39.82
CA LEU A 35 1.77 15.55 -38.43
C LEU A 35 1.23 16.69 -37.58
N VAL A 36 0.52 16.34 -36.50
CA VAL A 36 -0.02 17.27 -35.51
C VAL A 36 0.71 17.09 -34.18
N VAL A 37 1.45 18.13 -33.75
CA VAL A 37 2.18 18.09 -32.48
C VAL A 37 1.26 18.43 -31.33
N LEU A 38 1.10 17.50 -30.40
CA LEU A 38 0.29 17.63 -29.19
C LEU A 38 1.18 17.75 -27.95
N SER A 39 0.81 18.63 -27.02
CA SER A 39 1.53 18.83 -25.75
C SER A 39 0.83 18.05 -24.65
N SER A 40 1.57 17.21 -23.91
CA SER A 40 1.06 16.50 -22.75
C SER A 40 1.42 17.19 -21.44
N ARG A 41 0.68 16.88 -20.34
CA ARG A 41 0.99 17.35 -18.99
C ARG A 41 2.40 16.95 -18.57
N GLY A 42 2.83 15.72 -18.94
CA GLY A 42 4.18 15.24 -18.66
C GLY A 42 5.28 16.00 -19.41
N ASP A 43 4.97 16.62 -20.55
CA ASP A 43 5.92 17.46 -21.29
C ASP A 43 6.06 18.87 -20.66
N ARG A 44 4.96 19.38 -20.06
CA ARG A 44 4.92 20.69 -19.38
C ARG A 44 5.54 20.64 -17.98
N ASP A 45 5.28 19.59 -17.20
CA ASP A 45 5.82 19.40 -15.85
C ASP A 45 7.15 18.66 -15.86
N ARG A 46 8.24 19.43 -15.83
CA ARG A 46 9.62 18.91 -15.81
C ARG A 46 10.21 18.78 -14.40
N VAL A 47 9.45 19.13 -13.36
CA VAL A 47 9.93 19.23 -11.97
C VAL A 47 9.39 18.09 -11.10
N SER A 48 8.09 17.82 -11.16
CA SER A 48 7.43 16.82 -10.33
C SER A 48 7.96 15.40 -10.61
N PRO A 49 8.12 14.52 -9.60
CA PRO A 49 8.46 13.11 -9.81
C PRO A 49 7.48 12.43 -10.79
N LEU A 50 7.96 11.57 -11.70
CA LEU A 50 7.09 10.84 -12.66
C LEU A 50 5.96 10.09 -11.96
N GLU A 51 6.24 9.59 -10.76
CA GLU A 51 5.30 8.89 -9.91
C GLU A 51 4.15 9.78 -9.42
N ALA A 52 4.39 11.08 -9.27
CA ALA A 52 3.37 12.06 -8.87
C ALA A 52 2.44 12.45 -10.01
N LEU A 53 2.88 12.29 -11.26
CA LEU A 53 2.08 12.59 -12.45
C LEU A 53 1.05 11.49 -12.77
N GLY A 54 1.21 10.29 -12.19
CA GLY A 54 0.33 9.15 -12.39
C GLY A 54 0.59 8.35 -13.68
N ALA A 55 0.01 7.16 -13.79
CA ALA A 55 0.08 6.35 -14.99
C ALA A 55 -0.63 7.06 -16.17
N GLY A 56 0.00 7.06 -17.35
CA GLY A 56 -0.56 7.68 -18.55
C GLY A 56 -0.40 9.20 -18.64
N ALA A 57 0.42 9.85 -17.81
CA ALA A 57 0.64 11.31 -17.83
C ALA A 57 1.11 11.86 -19.19
N PHE A 58 1.69 11.00 -20.03
CA PHE A 58 2.16 11.35 -21.38
C PHE A 58 1.18 10.95 -22.49
N VAL A 59 0.13 10.21 -22.18
CA VAL A 59 -0.74 9.55 -23.15
C VAL A 59 -2.17 10.08 -23.06
N ARG A 60 -2.73 10.22 -21.86
CA ARG A 60 -4.16 10.54 -21.63
C ARG A 60 -4.65 11.78 -22.40
N GLU A 61 -3.92 12.89 -22.36
CA GLU A 61 -4.32 14.11 -23.09
C GLU A 61 -4.30 13.91 -24.62
N LEU A 62 -3.43 13.04 -25.12
CA LEU A 62 -3.40 12.69 -26.54
C LEU A 62 -4.60 11.81 -26.90
N GLU A 63 -4.93 10.83 -26.06
CA GLU A 63 -6.12 9.96 -26.20
C GLU A 63 -7.42 10.79 -26.19
N GLU A 64 -7.52 11.79 -25.30
CA GLU A 64 -8.66 12.72 -25.26
C GLU A 64 -8.81 13.49 -26.59
N ARG A 65 -7.70 13.93 -27.18
CA ARG A 65 -7.70 14.64 -28.48
C ARG A 65 -8.06 13.71 -29.64
N LEU A 66 -7.65 12.44 -29.58
CA LEU A 66 -8.04 11.42 -30.56
C LEU A 66 -9.54 11.13 -30.48
N LEU A 67 -10.08 10.96 -29.26
CA LEU A 67 -11.52 10.74 -29.03
C LEU A 67 -12.36 11.96 -29.48
N ALA A 68 -11.85 13.16 -29.29
CA ALA A 68 -12.51 14.40 -29.75
C ALA A 68 -12.48 14.60 -31.28
N GLY A 69 -11.70 13.79 -32.01
CA GLY A 69 -11.57 13.91 -33.46
C GLY A 69 -10.62 15.02 -33.91
N ASP A 70 -9.76 15.54 -33.02
CA ASP A 70 -8.75 16.54 -33.39
C ASP A 70 -7.60 15.94 -34.21
N VAL A 71 -7.38 14.66 -34.05
CA VAL A 71 -6.45 13.82 -34.84
C VAL A 71 -7.14 12.51 -35.20
N ASP A 72 -6.61 11.76 -36.18
CA ASP A 72 -7.22 10.57 -36.71
C ASP A 72 -6.50 9.28 -36.25
N LEU A 73 -5.22 9.42 -35.90
CA LEU A 73 -4.45 8.38 -35.23
C LEU A 73 -3.34 8.99 -34.35
N LEU A 74 -2.85 8.21 -33.38
CA LEU A 74 -1.71 8.58 -32.53
C LEU A 74 -0.56 7.60 -32.73
N VAL A 75 0.67 8.11 -32.62
CA VAL A 75 1.88 7.28 -32.64
C VAL A 75 2.59 7.36 -31.29
N HIS A 76 2.80 6.19 -30.69
CA HIS A 76 3.47 6.04 -29.40
C HIS A 76 4.61 5.02 -29.43
N SER A 77 5.56 5.13 -28.51
CA SER A 77 6.37 3.97 -28.12
C SER A 77 5.45 3.03 -27.34
N MET A 78 5.24 1.79 -27.79
CA MET A 78 4.24 0.87 -27.18
C MET A 78 4.55 0.59 -25.71
N LYS A 79 5.80 0.58 -25.29
CA LYS A 79 6.22 0.40 -23.89
C LYS A 79 5.74 1.49 -22.93
N ASP A 80 5.33 2.65 -23.45
CA ASP A 80 4.87 3.79 -22.66
C ASP A 80 3.34 3.78 -22.48
N LEU A 81 2.63 2.88 -23.18
CA LEU A 81 1.18 2.67 -23.05
C LEU A 81 0.83 1.78 -21.84
N PRO A 82 -0.32 2.02 -21.19
CA PRO A 82 -0.88 1.10 -20.20
C PRO A 82 -1.15 -0.28 -20.80
N ALA A 83 -1.28 -1.30 -19.92
CA ALA A 83 -1.65 -2.66 -20.34
C ALA A 83 -3.03 -2.70 -21.01
N GLU A 84 -3.97 -1.90 -20.51
CA GLU A 84 -5.33 -1.77 -21.03
C GLU A 84 -5.47 -0.54 -21.92
N THR A 85 -6.15 -0.69 -23.05
CA THR A 85 -6.51 0.42 -23.94
C THR A 85 -7.80 1.07 -23.45
N PRO A 86 -7.93 2.41 -23.41
CA PRO A 86 -9.14 3.07 -22.96
C PRO A 86 -10.37 2.73 -23.81
N PRO A 87 -11.59 2.75 -23.23
CA PRO A 87 -12.82 2.58 -23.99
C PRO A 87 -12.93 3.58 -25.15
N GLY A 88 -13.37 3.10 -26.32
CA GLY A 88 -13.48 3.91 -27.53
C GLY A 88 -12.23 3.95 -28.40
N LEU A 89 -11.11 3.45 -27.90
CA LEU A 89 -9.83 3.38 -28.62
C LEU A 89 -9.42 1.92 -28.88
N THR A 90 -8.60 1.74 -29.90
CA THR A 90 -8.01 0.45 -30.28
C THR A 90 -6.60 0.63 -30.81
N LEU A 91 -5.77 -0.39 -30.66
CA LEU A 91 -4.45 -0.42 -31.31
C LEU A 91 -4.58 -1.09 -32.68
N ALA A 92 -3.84 -0.58 -33.64
CA ALA A 92 -3.62 -1.28 -34.88
C ALA A 92 -2.66 -2.47 -34.65
N LYS A 93 -2.68 -3.41 -35.59
CA LYS A 93 -1.75 -4.53 -35.67
C LYS A 93 -0.30 -4.02 -35.61
N ALA A 94 0.51 -4.67 -34.79
CA ALA A 94 1.88 -4.26 -34.59
C ALA A 94 2.69 -4.37 -35.89
N TRP A 95 3.53 -3.37 -36.13
CA TRP A 95 4.47 -3.38 -37.25
C TRP A 95 5.79 -4.01 -36.81
N THR A 96 6.71 -4.24 -37.77
CA THR A 96 8.03 -4.81 -37.50
C THR A 96 8.75 -4.10 -36.36
N ARG A 97 9.21 -4.86 -35.37
CA ARG A 97 9.88 -4.37 -34.16
C ARG A 97 11.30 -3.88 -34.47
N ALA A 98 11.67 -2.71 -33.96
CA ALA A 98 13.08 -2.28 -33.92
C ALA A 98 13.84 -3.02 -32.81
N ASP A 99 15.17 -2.81 -32.74
CA ASP A 99 16.03 -3.44 -31.72
C ASP A 99 15.48 -3.22 -30.30
N ALA A 100 15.05 -4.31 -29.66
CA ALA A 100 14.43 -4.28 -28.34
C ALA A 100 15.44 -4.09 -27.20
N ARG A 101 16.74 -4.27 -27.46
CA ARG A 101 17.80 -4.27 -26.44
C ARG A 101 17.93 -2.91 -25.75
N ASP A 102 18.49 -2.95 -24.54
CA ASP A 102 19.04 -1.77 -23.89
C ASP A 102 20.46 -1.49 -24.37
N ALA A 103 20.81 -0.22 -24.49
CA ALA A 103 22.12 0.26 -24.89
C ALA A 103 22.85 0.87 -23.68
N LEU A 104 24.07 0.45 -23.46
CA LEU A 104 25.03 1.19 -22.63
C LEU A 104 25.68 2.27 -23.50
N VAL A 105 25.68 3.49 -23.02
CA VAL A 105 26.43 4.61 -23.58
C VAL A 105 27.41 5.08 -22.51
N SER A 106 28.69 4.90 -22.70
CA SER A 106 29.73 5.22 -21.71
C SER A 106 30.71 6.27 -22.24
N ARG A 107 31.34 7.00 -21.34
CA ARG A 107 32.51 7.82 -21.69
C ARG A 107 33.65 6.93 -22.13
N GLY A 108 34.26 7.23 -23.26
CA GLY A 108 35.37 6.46 -23.79
C GLY A 108 34.99 5.10 -24.42
N GLY A 109 33.70 4.80 -24.64
CA GLY A 109 33.27 3.59 -25.36
C GLY A 109 33.44 2.29 -24.55
N LEU A 110 33.52 2.35 -23.24
CA LEU A 110 33.68 1.19 -22.35
C LEU A 110 32.42 0.31 -22.34
N THR A 111 32.62 -1.02 -22.38
CA THR A 111 31.53 -1.98 -22.12
C THR A 111 31.13 -2.01 -20.65
N LEU A 112 30.03 -2.69 -20.31
CA LEU A 112 29.56 -2.82 -18.92
C LEU A 112 30.62 -3.49 -18.03
N ASP A 113 31.27 -4.54 -18.53
CA ASP A 113 32.33 -5.24 -17.81
C ASP A 113 33.63 -4.43 -17.75
N GLY A 114 33.85 -3.50 -18.69
CA GLY A 114 34.97 -2.57 -18.72
C GLY A 114 34.83 -1.32 -17.84
N LEU A 115 33.64 -1.06 -17.27
CA LEU A 115 33.46 0.05 -16.32
C LEU A 115 34.21 -0.22 -15.01
N PRO A 116 34.94 0.76 -14.46
CA PRO A 116 35.64 0.60 -13.18
C PRO A 116 34.66 0.44 -12.01
N PRO A 117 35.06 -0.27 -10.92
CA PRO A 117 34.27 -0.32 -9.70
C PRO A 117 33.94 1.09 -9.18
N GLY A 118 32.71 1.30 -8.73
CA GLY A 118 32.22 2.59 -8.28
C GLY A 118 31.79 3.55 -9.39
N ALA A 119 31.90 3.19 -10.67
CA ALA A 119 31.44 4.05 -11.77
C ALA A 119 29.96 4.40 -11.66
N VAL A 120 29.62 5.64 -12.02
CA VAL A 120 28.28 6.21 -11.89
C VAL A 120 27.49 5.98 -13.18
N VAL A 121 26.52 5.07 -13.12
CA VAL A 121 25.63 4.72 -14.23
C VAL A 121 24.24 5.31 -14.03
N ALA A 122 23.79 6.14 -14.97
CA ALA A 122 22.51 6.81 -14.84
C ALA A 122 21.40 6.11 -15.64
N THR A 123 20.25 5.90 -14.98
CA THR A 123 19.03 5.41 -15.60
C THR A 123 17.80 5.89 -14.83
N GLY A 124 16.70 6.19 -15.52
CA GLY A 124 15.40 6.49 -14.90
C GLY A 124 14.51 5.25 -14.72
N SER A 125 15.02 4.05 -14.98
CA SER A 125 14.22 2.81 -14.97
C SER A 125 14.57 1.93 -13.78
N VAL A 126 13.59 1.67 -12.93
CA VAL A 126 13.71 0.72 -11.80
C VAL A 126 14.15 -0.66 -12.28
N ARG A 127 13.55 -1.16 -13.39
CA ARG A 127 13.92 -2.42 -14.04
C ARG A 127 15.43 -2.47 -14.37
N ARG A 128 15.92 -1.45 -15.08
CA ARG A 128 17.34 -1.38 -15.46
C ARG A 128 18.25 -1.38 -14.24
N THR A 129 17.93 -0.58 -13.25
CA THR A 129 18.70 -0.53 -11.98
C THR A 129 18.75 -1.88 -11.30
N ARG A 130 17.63 -2.63 -11.25
CA ARG A 130 17.57 -3.96 -10.62
C ARG A 130 18.44 -4.98 -11.36
N LEU A 131 18.25 -5.10 -12.67
CA LEU A 131 18.98 -6.06 -13.49
C LEU A 131 20.50 -5.76 -13.55
N LEU A 132 20.88 -4.49 -13.69
CA LEU A 132 22.28 -4.09 -13.70
C LEU A 132 22.94 -4.29 -12.33
N ARG A 133 22.25 -3.96 -11.21
CA ARG A 133 22.79 -4.18 -9.87
C ARG A 133 22.99 -5.65 -9.54
N ALA A 134 22.14 -6.53 -10.09
CA ALA A 134 22.34 -7.98 -9.96
C ALA A 134 23.61 -8.47 -10.69
N ARG A 135 23.98 -7.83 -11.82
CA ARG A 135 25.16 -8.17 -12.62
C ARG A 135 26.43 -7.48 -12.12
N ARG A 136 26.33 -6.19 -11.74
CA ARG A 136 27.43 -5.31 -11.31
C ARG A 136 27.05 -4.57 -10.03
N PRO A 137 27.05 -5.26 -8.87
CA PRO A 137 26.70 -4.66 -7.57
C PRO A 137 27.70 -3.59 -7.11
N ASP A 138 28.87 -3.54 -7.69
CA ASP A 138 29.97 -2.60 -7.43
C ASP A 138 29.77 -1.23 -8.09
N LEU A 139 28.79 -1.07 -9.00
CA LEU A 139 28.50 0.21 -9.65
C LEU A 139 27.50 1.07 -8.87
N ASN A 140 27.62 2.38 -9.04
CA ASN A 140 26.72 3.37 -8.46
C ASN A 140 25.62 3.74 -9.45
N PHE A 141 24.34 3.46 -9.11
CA PHE A 141 23.21 3.78 -9.97
C PHE A 141 22.51 5.05 -9.50
N VAL A 142 22.36 6.03 -10.41
CA VAL A 142 21.72 7.31 -10.15
C VAL A 142 20.54 7.57 -11.08
N PRO A 143 19.47 8.23 -10.62
CA PRO A 143 18.34 8.57 -11.47
C PRO A 143 18.72 9.67 -12.47
N ILE A 144 18.16 9.59 -13.69
CA ILE A 144 18.27 10.63 -14.71
C ILE A 144 16.94 10.91 -15.37
N ARG A 145 16.64 12.17 -15.65
CA ARG A 145 15.43 12.64 -16.34
C ARG A 145 15.76 13.43 -17.60
N GLY A 146 14.71 13.67 -18.39
CA GLY A 146 14.79 14.38 -19.67
C GLY A 146 14.68 13.43 -20.86
N ASN A 147 14.60 14.02 -22.05
CA ASN A 147 14.63 13.27 -23.31
C ASN A 147 16.03 12.71 -23.60
N VAL A 148 16.17 11.88 -24.65
CA VAL A 148 17.42 11.22 -25.00
C VAL A 148 18.55 12.23 -25.18
N ASP A 149 18.33 13.30 -25.95
CA ASP A 149 19.35 14.33 -26.20
C ASP A 149 19.84 15.00 -24.91
N THR A 150 18.90 15.34 -24.02
CA THR A 150 19.24 15.95 -22.72
C THR A 150 20.12 15.04 -21.87
N ARG A 151 19.84 13.72 -21.89
CA ARG A 151 20.62 12.75 -21.12
C ARG A 151 22.01 12.54 -21.71
N LEU A 152 22.12 12.47 -23.04
CA LEU A 152 23.40 12.38 -23.73
C LEU A 152 24.26 13.64 -23.49
N ALA A 153 23.68 14.83 -23.64
CA ALA A 153 24.35 16.11 -23.37
C ALA A 153 24.90 16.17 -21.92
N ARG A 154 24.17 15.56 -20.96
CA ARG A 154 24.65 15.48 -19.59
C ARG A 154 25.80 14.49 -19.42
N LEU A 155 25.76 13.32 -20.06
CA LEU A 155 26.88 12.38 -20.03
C LEU A 155 28.15 12.99 -20.61
N PHE A 156 28.05 13.64 -21.77
CA PHE A 156 29.22 14.19 -22.47
C PHE A 156 29.67 15.56 -21.95
N GLY A 157 28.98 16.13 -20.93
CA GLY A 157 29.37 17.39 -20.31
C GLY A 157 28.95 18.64 -21.08
N GLU A 158 28.13 18.50 -22.12
CA GLU A 158 27.55 19.60 -22.90
C GLU A 158 26.47 20.37 -22.11
N ARG A 159 25.99 19.78 -21.01
CA ARG A 159 25.02 20.37 -20.09
C ARG A 159 25.54 20.21 -18.66
N PRO A 160 25.57 21.33 -17.87
CA PRO A 160 26.06 21.27 -16.50
C PRO A 160 25.16 20.36 -15.64
N ALA A 161 25.78 19.65 -14.71
CA ALA A 161 25.08 18.91 -13.66
C ALA A 161 24.35 19.91 -12.76
N ARG A 162 23.23 19.51 -12.19
CA ARG A 162 22.58 20.30 -11.12
C ARG A 162 23.43 20.22 -9.85
N ALA A 163 23.30 21.22 -8.98
CA ALA A 163 24.00 21.22 -7.71
C ALA A 163 23.73 19.90 -6.94
N GLY A 164 24.79 19.22 -6.53
CA GLY A 164 24.73 17.95 -5.81
C GLY A 164 24.60 16.68 -6.66
N GLU A 165 24.49 16.80 -8.01
CA GLU A 165 24.47 15.63 -8.89
C GLU A 165 25.90 15.20 -9.27
N PRO A 166 26.24 13.89 -9.15
CA PRO A 166 27.58 13.41 -9.49
C PRO A 166 27.83 13.45 -11.01
N PRO A 167 29.09 13.52 -11.45
CA PRO A 167 29.45 13.27 -12.84
C PRO A 167 29.02 11.85 -13.25
N LEU A 168 28.66 11.68 -14.51
CA LEU A 168 28.20 10.39 -15.04
C LEU A 168 29.33 9.73 -15.85
N ASP A 169 29.52 8.42 -15.63
CA ASP A 169 30.42 7.60 -16.43
C ASP A 169 29.68 6.89 -17.57
N ALA A 170 28.41 6.53 -17.35
CA ALA A 170 27.58 5.89 -18.36
C ALA A 170 26.08 6.20 -18.20
N LEU A 171 25.33 5.94 -19.29
CA LEU A 171 23.88 5.95 -19.36
C LEU A 171 23.36 4.61 -19.88
N VAL A 172 22.13 4.23 -19.48
CA VAL A 172 21.42 3.12 -20.12
C VAL A 172 20.13 3.62 -20.77
N LEU A 173 20.04 3.45 -22.09
CA LEU A 173 18.94 3.90 -22.95
C LEU A 173 18.40 2.70 -23.76
N ALA A 174 17.32 2.86 -24.52
CA ALA A 174 16.84 1.86 -25.46
C ALA A 174 17.55 2.02 -26.82
N CYS A 175 18.08 0.94 -27.39
CA CYS A 175 18.70 0.94 -28.73
C CYS A 175 17.79 1.58 -29.77
N ALA A 176 16.52 1.14 -29.86
CA ALA A 176 15.55 1.69 -30.81
C ALA A 176 15.38 3.22 -30.72
N GLY A 177 15.55 3.80 -29.53
CA GLY A 177 15.49 5.25 -29.36
C GLY A 177 16.69 5.98 -29.96
N LEU A 178 17.89 5.43 -29.76
CA LEU A 178 19.13 5.96 -30.31
C LEU A 178 19.20 5.79 -31.84
N ASP A 179 18.85 4.58 -32.32
CA ASP A 179 18.86 4.26 -33.76
C ASP A 179 17.87 5.16 -34.53
N ARG A 180 16.65 5.40 -33.99
CA ARG A 180 15.64 6.30 -34.61
C ARG A 180 16.07 7.76 -34.64
N LEU A 181 16.94 8.18 -33.72
CA LEU A 181 17.53 9.52 -33.70
C LEU A 181 18.79 9.65 -34.55
N GLY A 182 19.23 8.56 -35.20
CA GLY A 182 20.49 8.52 -35.92
C GLY A 182 21.71 8.62 -35.01
N ARG A 183 21.60 8.18 -33.75
CA ARG A 183 22.65 8.27 -32.71
C ARG A 183 23.16 6.88 -32.32
N GLY A 184 23.10 5.92 -33.25
CA GLY A 184 23.61 4.56 -33.01
C GLY A 184 25.12 4.53 -32.73
N GLU A 185 25.87 5.51 -33.21
CA GLU A 185 27.32 5.64 -33.06
C GLU A 185 27.78 5.86 -31.60
N VAL A 186 26.90 6.38 -30.73
CA VAL A 186 27.23 6.60 -29.30
C VAL A 186 27.08 5.34 -28.44
N ILE A 187 26.54 4.24 -29.01
CA ILE A 187 26.30 2.99 -28.28
C ILE A 187 27.64 2.30 -28.05
N SER A 188 28.06 2.18 -26.81
CA SER A 188 29.24 1.44 -26.39
C SER A 188 29.00 -0.06 -26.38
N GLU A 189 27.77 -0.47 -25.96
CA GLU A 189 27.38 -1.88 -25.92
C GLU A 189 25.86 -2.02 -26.05
N ARG A 190 25.42 -2.98 -26.88
CA ARG A 190 24.02 -3.44 -26.92
C ARG A 190 23.88 -4.62 -25.99
N LEU A 191 23.22 -4.41 -24.85
CA LEU A 191 23.13 -5.39 -23.77
C LEU A 191 22.30 -6.61 -24.18
N ASP A 192 22.76 -7.80 -23.86
CA ASP A 192 22.10 -9.07 -24.22
C ASP A 192 20.73 -9.18 -23.53
N PRO A 193 19.63 -9.35 -24.31
CA PRO A 193 18.27 -9.35 -23.79
C PRO A 193 17.92 -10.60 -22.95
N THR A 194 18.78 -11.61 -22.90
CA THR A 194 18.54 -12.80 -22.09
C THR A 194 18.74 -12.53 -20.59
N TRP A 195 19.64 -11.64 -20.22
CA TRP A 195 19.84 -11.20 -18.83
C TRP A 195 19.41 -9.75 -18.59
N MET A 196 19.64 -8.84 -19.54
CA MET A 196 19.14 -7.48 -19.51
C MET A 196 17.77 -7.43 -20.20
N ILE A 197 16.81 -8.17 -19.66
CA ILE A 197 15.49 -8.33 -20.27
C ILE A 197 14.84 -6.96 -20.47
N PRO A 198 14.45 -6.60 -21.73
CA PRO A 198 13.87 -5.30 -22.07
C PRO A 198 12.56 -5.00 -21.36
N ALA A 199 12.13 -3.73 -21.38
CA ALA A 199 10.77 -3.39 -20.99
C ALA A 199 9.76 -4.04 -21.96
N PRO A 200 8.57 -4.43 -21.48
CA PRO A 200 7.54 -4.97 -22.37
C PRO A 200 7.30 -4.04 -23.56
N ASN A 201 7.30 -4.59 -24.76
CA ASN A 201 7.14 -3.89 -26.04
C ASN A 201 8.21 -2.81 -26.35
N GLN A 202 9.37 -2.88 -25.73
CA GLN A 202 10.49 -2.00 -26.11
C GLN A 202 10.89 -2.23 -27.57
N GLY A 203 11.08 -1.15 -28.32
CA GLY A 203 11.36 -1.18 -29.77
C GLY A 203 10.10 -1.15 -30.63
N GLN A 204 8.93 -1.52 -30.09
CA GLN A 204 7.64 -1.53 -30.80
C GLN A 204 7.02 -0.14 -30.83
N LEU A 205 6.44 0.25 -31.99
CA LEU A 205 5.52 1.39 -32.10
C LEU A 205 4.08 0.92 -31.91
N ALA A 206 3.29 1.73 -31.25
CA ALA A 206 1.85 1.59 -31.19
C ALA A 206 1.19 2.67 -32.04
N ILE A 207 0.26 2.27 -32.89
CA ILE A 207 -0.61 3.18 -33.65
C ILE A 207 -2.01 3.00 -33.06
N GLU A 208 -2.53 4.06 -32.45
CA GLU A 208 -3.79 4.04 -31.74
C GLU A 208 -4.84 4.84 -32.52
N LEU A 209 -6.06 4.29 -32.61
CA LEU A 209 -7.17 4.82 -33.40
C LEU A 209 -8.47 4.72 -32.60
N ARG A 210 -9.50 5.46 -33.04
CA ARG A 210 -10.86 5.24 -32.55
C ARG A 210 -11.40 3.90 -33.10
N ILE A 211 -12.16 3.19 -32.29
CA ILE A 211 -12.79 1.90 -32.68
C ILE A 211 -13.68 2.08 -33.92
N VAL A 212 -14.29 3.25 -34.08
CA VAL A 212 -15.21 3.56 -35.18
C VAL A 212 -14.51 3.79 -36.52
N ASP A 213 -13.21 4.07 -36.53
CA ASP A 213 -12.43 4.39 -37.74
C ASP A 213 -11.94 3.13 -38.46
N THR A 214 -12.85 2.20 -38.73
CA THR A 214 -12.55 0.87 -39.25
C THR A 214 -11.81 0.89 -40.60
N ALA A 215 -12.10 1.85 -41.48
CA ALA A 215 -11.44 1.98 -42.78
C ALA A 215 -9.95 2.40 -42.63
N LEU A 216 -9.65 3.38 -41.76
CA LEU A 216 -8.29 3.77 -41.48
C LEU A 216 -7.53 2.67 -40.76
N LYS A 217 -8.19 2.01 -39.78
CA LYS A 217 -7.60 0.86 -39.09
C LYS A 217 -7.21 -0.25 -40.06
N ALA A 218 -8.08 -0.61 -41.02
CA ALA A 218 -7.78 -1.64 -41.99
C ALA A 218 -6.54 -1.29 -42.85
N LYS A 219 -6.37 -0.01 -43.24
CA LYS A 219 -5.17 0.46 -43.95
C LYS A 219 -3.90 0.28 -43.09
N VAL A 220 -3.95 0.66 -41.81
CA VAL A 220 -2.82 0.56 -40.90
C VAL A 220 -2.48 -0.89 -40.60
N ASP A 221 -3.51 -1.75 -40.36
CA ASP A 221 -3.38 -3.17 -40.07
C ASP A 221 -2.78 -3.95 -41.26
N ALA A 222 -3.05 -3.55 -42.50
CA ALA A 222 -2.49 -4.17 -43.70
C ALA A 222 -0.97 -4.04 -43.79
N LEU A 223 -0.39 -3.05 -43.13
CA LEU A 223 1.05 -2.86 -43.00
C LEU A 223 1.65 -3.57 -41.77
N GLY A 224 0.83 -4.20 -40.96
CA GLY A 224 1.21 -4.94 -39.77
C GLY A 224 1.90 -6.26 -40.10
N ASP A 225 2.60 -6.80 -39.11
CA ASP A 225 3.35 -8.05 -39.17
C ASP A 225 2.78 -9.03 -38.13
N ASP A 226 2.40 -10.26 -38.59
CA ASP A 226 1.77 -11.26 -37.70
C ASP A 226 2.70 -11.72 -36.58
N MET A 227 3.99 -11.79 -36.87
CA MET A 227 4.99 -12.21 -35.89
C MET A 227 5.21 -11.11 -34.85
N ALA A 228 5.33 -9.86 -35.31
CA ALA A 228 5.42 -8.70 -34.42
C ALA A 228 4.18 -8.56 -33.52
N GLU A 229 3.00 -8.84 -34.06
CA GLU A 229 1.74 -8.84 -33.29
C GLU A 229 1.74 -9.91 -32.20
N ARG A 230 2.11 -11.17 -32.55
CA ARG A 230 2.20 -12.27 -31.58
C ARG A 230 3.17 -11.95 -30.43
N VAL A 231 4.34 -11.40 -30.77
CA VAL A 231 5.35 -10.98 -29.81
C VAL A 231 4.82 -9.84 -28.92
N ALA A 232 4.24 -8.81 -29.54
CA ALA A 232 3.71 -7.66 -28.82
C ALA A 232 2.60 -8.07 -27.86
N GLN A 233 1.69 -8.94 -28.29
CA GLN A 233 0.57 -9.42 -27.48
C GLN A 233 1.07 -10.25 -26.27
N ALA A 234 2.02 -11.16 -26.46
CA ALA A 234 2.58 -11.96 -25.37
C ALA A 234 3.20 -11.10 -24.25
N GLU A 235 3.91 -10.04 -24.63
CA GLU A 235 4.50 -9.11 -23.66
C GLU A 235 3.44 -8.22 -22.97
N ARG A 236 2.37 -7.80 -23.68
CA ARG A 236 1.23 -7.08 -23.10
C ARG A 236 0.43 -7.96 -22.16
N ASP A 237 0.21 -9.23 -22.49
CA ASP A 237 -0.48 -10.18 -21.62
C ASP A 237 0.29 -10.40 -20.31
N PHE A 238 1.61 -10.49 -20.38
CA PHE A 238 2.43 -10.55 -19.16
C PHE A 238 2.28 -9.28 -18.32
N LEU A 239 2.30 -8.10 -18.93
CA LEU A 239 2.08 -6.82 -18.23
C LEU A 239 0.68 -6.78 -17.57
N ARG A 240 -0.35 -7.26 -18.26
CA ARG A 240 -1.73 -7.33 -17.77
C ARG A 240 -1.87 -8.29 -16.58
N VAL A 241 -1.32 -9.49 -16.69
CA VAL A 241 -1.36 -10.51 -15.62
C VAL A 241 -0.61 -10.06 -14.37
N THR A 242 0.53 -9.37 -14.50
CA THR A 242 1.27 -8.87 -13.34
C THR A 242 0.61 -7.68 -12.66
N GLY A 243 -0.27 -6.95 -13.37
CA GLY A 243 -0.80 -5.67 -12.92
C GLY A 243 0.31 -4.66 -12.60
N ALA A 244 1.46 -4.76 -13.28
CA ALA A 244 2.63 -3.93 -13.04
C ALA A 244 2.35 -2.46 -13.37
N THR A 245 2.91 -1.57 -12.57
CA THR A 245 2.87 -0.12 -12.75
C THR A 245 4.23 0.42 -13.17
N CYS A 246 4.32 1.70 -13.51
CA CYS A 246 5.60 2.38 -13.83
C CYS A 246 6.62 2.32 -12.68
N ARG A 247 6.19 1.98 -11.45
CA ARG A 247 7.05 1.86 -10.26
C ARG A 247 7.67 0.49 -10.11
N ASP A 248 7.08 -0.52 -10.74
CA ASP A 248 7.52 -1.91 -10.61
C ASP A 248 8.68 -2.19 -11.58
N ALA A 249 9.57 -3.10 -11.19
CA ALA A 249 10.59 -3.59 -12.07
C ALA A 249 9.99 -4.73 -12.92
N VAL A 250 9.41 -4.36 -14.07
CA VAL A 250 8.80 -5.31 -15.01
C VAL A 250 9.62 -5.37 -16.29
N ALA A 251 9.92 -6.58 -16.72
CA ALA A 251 10.60 -6.89 -17.98
C ALA A 251 9.89 -8.04 -18.69
N ALA A 252 9.74 -7.93 -20.00
CA ALA A 252 9.28 -9.00 -20.86
C ALA A 252 9.91 -8.85 -22.23
N TYR A 253 10.44 -9.95 -22.75
CA TYR A 253 11.00 -10.04 -24.09
C TYR A 253 10.55 -11.33 -24.72
N ALA A 254 9.67 -11.23 -25.69
CA ALA A 254 9.23 -12.35 -26.50
C ALA A 254 10.06 -12.41 -27.79
N GLU A 255 10.43 -13.61 -28.17
CA GLU A 255 11.09 -13.92 -29.44
C GLU A 255 10.51 -15.22 -30.02
N VAL A 256 10.65 -15.40 -31.32
CA VAL A 256 10.25 -16.64 -31.97
C VAL A 256 11.49 -17.39 -32.42
N VAL A 257 11.70 -18.57 -31.85
CA VAL A 257 12.83 -19.44 -32.15
C VAL A 257 12.29 -20.76 -32.68
N CYS A 258 12.66 -21.12 -33.89
CA CYS A 258 12.16 -22.34 -34.57
C CYS A 258 10.62 -22.43 -34.63
N GLY A 259 9.93 -21.30 -34.80
CA GLY A 259 8.45 -21.22 -34.85
C GLY A 259 7.77 -21.18 -33.49
N GLU A 260 8.47 -21.42 -32.41
CA GLU A 260 7.94 -21.36 -31.03
C GLU A 260 8.18 -19.97 -30.41
N LEU A 261 7.13 -19.47 -29.72
CA LEU A 261 7.22 -18.23 -28.96
C LEU A 261 7.89 -18.50 -27.61
N ARG A 262 9.01 -17.84 -27.36
CA ARG A 262 9.72 -17.85 -26.07
C ARG A 262 9.54 -16.51 -25.39
N LEU A 263 9.21 -16.50 -24.09
CA LEU A 263 9.05 -15.29 -23.30
C LEU A 263 10.05 -15.28 -22.15
N HIS A 264 11.07 -14.42 -22.26
CA HIS A 264 11.95 -14.06 -21.15
C HIS A 264 11.22 -13.02 -20.30
N LYS A 265 11.18 -13.22 -18.98
CA LYS A 265 10.38 -12.36 -18.08
C LYS A 265 11.06 -12.15 -16.74
N PHE A 266 10.87 -10.96 -16.19
CA PHE A 266 11.28 -10.60 -14.85
C PHE A 266 10.21 -9.68 -14.26
N PHE A 267 9.85 -9.91 -13.01
CA PHE A 267 8.94 -9.05 -12.28
C PHE A 267 9.32 -8.97 -10.82
N GLU A 268 9.56 -7.76 -10.36
CA GLU A 268 9.75 -7.43 -8.97
C GLU A 268 8.88 -6.22 -8.64
N ARG A 269 7.91 -6.40 -7.75
CA ARG A 269 7.07 -5.29 -7.30
C ARG A 269 7.90 -4.35 -6.46
N THR A 270 7.95 -3.09 -6.85
CA THR A 270 8.56 -2.07 -6.00
C THR A 270 7.59 -1.76 -4.86
N PRO A 271 8.00 -1.94 -3.60
CA PRO A 271 7.15 -1.57 -2.47
C PRO A 271 6.73 -0.10 -2.64
N ALA A 272 5.43 0.15 -2.64
CA ALA A 272 4.95 1.53 -2.67
C ALA A 272 5.45 2.23 -1.41
N GLN A 273 5.93 3.47 -1.53
CA GLN A 273 6.15 4.35 -0.38
C GLN A 273 4.80 4.55 0.29
N ARG A 274 4.48 3.72 1.27
CA ARG A 274 3.19 3.76 1.95
C ARG A 274 3.34 3.42 3.42
N VAL A 275 2.50 4.03 4.23
CA VAL A 275 2.30 3.64 5.62
C VAL A 275 0.93 2.97 5.73
N THR A 276 0.90 1.76 6.28
CA THR A 276 -0.34 1.07 6.58
C THR A 276 -0.55 1.07 8.10
N LEU A 277 -1.59 1.77 8.56
CA LEU A 277 -2.00 1.69 9.96
C LEU A 277 -2.81 0.42 10.14
N VAL A 278 -2.38 -0.46 11.04
CA VAL A 278 -3.02 -1.76 11.28
C VAL A 278 -3.48 -1.86 12.73
N GLY A 279 -4.74 -2.18 12.95
CA GLY A 279 -5.27 -2.53 14.26
C GLY A 279 -4.81 -3.94 14.66
N ALA A 280 -4.03 -4.02 15.73
CA ALA A 280 -3.48 -5.27 16.25
C ALA A 280 -4.49 -6.10 17.06
N GLY A 281 -5.68 -5.55 17.27
CA GLY A 281 -6.67 -6.19 18.15
C GLY A 281 -6.43 -5.93 19.64
N PRO A 282 -7.25 -6.52 20.51
CA PRO A 282 -7.35 -6.17 21.92
C PRO A 282 -6.34 -6.87 22.84
N GLY A 283 -5.51 -7.77 22.30
CA GLY A 283 -4.51 -8.54 23.06
C GLY A 283 -4.39 -9.99 22.63
N ASP A 284 -5.49 -10.68 22.29
CA ASP A 284 -5.45 -12.00 21.66
C ASP A 284 -4.96 -11.86 20.21
N PRO A 285 -3.81 -12.48 19.83
CA PRO A 285 -3.29 -12.42 18.47
C PRO A 285 -4.25 -13.03 17.43
N GLY A 286 -5.13 -13.97 17.83
CA GLY A 286 -6.16 -14.55 16.97
C GLY A 286 -7.26 -13.58 16.55
N LEU A 287 -7.33 -12.41 17.17
CA LEU A 287 -8.29 -11.35 16.82
C LEU A 287 -7.72 -10.31 15.83
N ILE A 288 -6.56 -10.56 15.26
CA ILE A 288 -6.05 -9.79 14.12
C ILE A 288 -6.92 -10.05 12.89
N THR A 289 -7.16 -9.03 12.07
CA THR A 289 -7.83 -9.25 10.78
C THR A 289 -6.92 -9.96 9.79
N VAL A 290 -7.48 -10.75 8.87
CA VAL A 290 -6.72 -11.42 7.80
C VAL A 290 -5.88 -10.42 7.00
N LYS A 291 -6.47 -9.25 6.67
CA LYS A 291 -5.78 -8.18 5.96
C LYS A 291 -4.66 -7.56 6.81
N GLY A 292 -4.86 -7.39 8.10
CA GLY A 292 -3.85 -6.90 9.04
C GLY A 292 -2.65 -7.85 9.14
N LEU A 293 -2.90 -9.14 9.26
CA LEU A 293 -1.85 -10.16 9.29
C LEU A 293 -1.05 -10.19 7.98
N ALA A 294 -1.73 -10.09 6.84
CA ALA A 294 -1.06 -10.01 5.53
C ALA A 294 -0.16 -8.76 5.42
N ALA A 295 -0.59 -7.62 5.96
CA ALA A 295 0.22 -6.40 5.98
C ALA A 295 1.47 -6.55 6.86
N ILE A 296 1.34 -7.18 8.05
CA ILE A 296 2.47 -7.48 8.94
C ILE A 296 3.52 -8.35 8.23
N ARG A 297 3.07 -9.44 7.57
CA ARG A 297 3.94 -10.37 6.84
C ARG A 297 4.66 -9.72 5.65
N ALA A 298 4.06 -8.69 5.06
CA ALA A 298 4.62 -7.96 3.91
C ALA A 298 5.45 -6.74 4.31
N ALA A 299 5.53 -6.39 5.59
CA ALA A 299 6.18 -5.16 6.06
C ALA A 299 7.70 -5.20 5.92
N ASP A 300 8.29 -4.07 5.52
CA ASP A 300 9.73 -3.80 5.57
C ASP A 300 10.15 -3.23 6.92
N ALA A 301 9.25 -2.41 7.52
CA ALA A 301 9.42 -1.84 8.85
C ALA A 301 8.07 -1.84 9.60
N ILE A 302 8.10 -2.17 10.90
CA ILE A 302 6.94 -2.12 11.78
C ILE A 302 7.23 -1.17 12.93
N VAL A 303 6.39 -0.13 13.07
CA VAL A 303 6.39 0.79 14.21
C VAL A 303 5.23 0.38 15.13
N TYR A 304 5.52 -0.03 16.37
CA TYR A 304 4.53 -0.63 17.26
C TYR A 304 4.57 -0.09 18.69
N ASP A 305 3.44 -0.16 19.38
CA ASP A 305 3.29 0.28 20.77
C ASP A 305 3.17 -0.90 21.77
N ARG A 306 3.11 -0.55 23.07
CA ARG A 306 3.13 -1.52 24.19
C ARG A 306 1.96 -2.52 24.21
N LEU A 307 0.81 -2.18 23.63
CA LEU A 307 -0.38 -3.01 23.68
C LEU A 307 -0.46 -4.05 22.57
N VAL A 308 0.52 -4.09 21.71
CA VAL A 308 0.63 -5.09 20.64
C VAL A 308 1.10 -6.42 21.20
N ALA A 309 0.40 -7.50 20.87
CA ALA A 309 0.80 -8.85 21.24
C ALA A 309 2.14 -9.23 20.58
N PRO A 310 3.15 -9.71 21.35
CA PRO A 310 4.47 -10.04 20.79
C PRO A 310 4.42 -11.13 19.70
N GLU A 311 3.40 -12.00 19.76
CA GLU A 311 3.17 -13.06 18.77
C GLU A 311 2.97 -12.50 17.37
N LEU A 312 2.30 -11.35 17.24
CA LEU A 312 2.10 -10.70 15.94
C LEU A 312 3.40 -10.17 15.34
N LEU A 313 4.39 -9.78 16.16
CA LEU A 313 5.69 -9.34 15.66
C LEU A 313 6.51 -10.49 15.08
N ARG A 314 6.29 -11.73 15.55
CA ARG A 314 6.93 -12.95 15.01
C ARG A 314 6.43 -13.31 13.62
N GLU A 315 5.26 -12.81 13.22
CA GLU A 315 4.71 -12.98 11.88
C GLU A 315 5.41 -12.11 10.82
N ALA A 316 6.20 -11.12 11.25
CA ALA A 316 6.96 -10.28 10.34
C ALA A 316 7.99 -11.09 9.56
N ARG A 317 8.21 -10.74 8.30
CA ARG A 317 9.22 -11.41 7.46
C ARG A 317 10.63 -11.24 8.02
N ARG A 318 11.51 -12.18 7.69
CA ARG A 318 12.93 -12.08 8.07
C ARG A 318 13.56 -10.82 7.51
N GLY A 319 14.22 -10.04 8.36
CA GLY A 319 14.85 -8.75 8.00
C GLY A 319 13.90 -7.54 8.08
N CYS A 320 12.67 -7.70 8.57
CA CYS A 320 11.79 -6.57 8.89
C CYS A 320 12.37 -5.77 10.06
N GLU A 321 12.42 -4.43 9.93
CA GLU A 321 12.86 -3.53 11.00
C GLU A 321 11.73 -3.34 12.02
N LEU A 322 12.02 -3.50 13.32
CA LEU A 322 11.05 -3.33 14.40
C LEU A 322 11.37 -2.10 15.24
N HIS A 323 10.47 -1.12 15.28
CA HIS A 323 10.59 0.15 16.00
C HIS A 323 9.55 0.24 17.12
N TYR A 324 10.00 0.10 18.36
CA TYR A 324 9.12 0.25 19.53
C TYR A 324 8.94 1.74 19.88
N VAL A 325 7.67 2.17 20.00
CA VAL A 325 7.31 3.56 20.36
C VAL A 325 6.34 3.64 21.55
N GLY A 326 6.21 2.54 22.32
CA GLY A 326 5.31 2.47 23.46
C GLY A 326 5.80 3.26 24.66
N LYS A 327 4.85 3.67 25.52
CA LYS A 327 5.16 4.28 26.82
C LYS A 327 5.60 3.20 27.79
N THR A 328 6.75 3.40 28.44
CA THR A 328 7.14 2.60 29.60
C THR A 328 6.27 3.03 30.81
N PRO A 329 5.67 2.12 31.60
CA PRO A 329 4.90 2.50 32.77
C PRO A 329 5.78 3.20 33.79
N ALA A 330 5.30 4.35 34.31
CA ALA A 330 5.87 4.93 35.53
C ALA A 330 5.69 3.90 36.68
N GLY A 331 6.77 3.37 37.23
CA GLY A 331 6.74 2.40 38.32
C GLY A 331 7.65 1.18 38.21
N GLY A 332 8.23 0.94 37.05
CA GLY A 332 9.26 -0.10 36.88
C GLY A 332 10.59 0.54 36.54
N GLY A 333 11.29 1.09 37.49
CA GLY A 333 12.73 1.43 37.54
C GLY A 333 13.52 1.83 36.28
N SER A 334 12.90 2.25 35.20
CA SER A 334 13.57 2.84 34.04
C SER A 334 12.88 4.15 33.64
N ASP A 335 13.63 5.23 33.73
CA ASP A 335 13.28 6.58 33.24
C ASP A 335 13.26 6.66 31.69
N ALA A 336 12.76 5.64 31.02
CA ALA A 336 12.67 5.67 29.56
C ALA A 336 11.57 6.67 29.15
N PRO A 337 11.92 7.75 28.43
CA PRO A 337 10.98 8.79 28.07
C PRO A 337 9.89 8.25 27.16
N THR A 338 8.68 8.72 27.37
CA THR A 338 7.56 8.53 26.42
C THR A 338 7.92 9.17 25.10
N VAL A 339 7.90 8.41 24.01
CA VAL A 339 8.09 8.98 22.66
C VAL A 339 6.90 9.91 22.35
N PRO A 340 7.13 11.22 22.13
CA PRO A 340 6.09 12.16 21.78
C PRO A 340 5.41 11.77 20.46
N GLN A 341 4.11 12.10 20.30
CA GLN A 341 3.39 11.80 19.06
C GLN A 341 4.04 12.44 17.82
N ALA A 342 4.61 13.63 17.96
CA ALA A 342 5.33 14.30 16.87
C ALA A 342 6.54 13.47 16.39
N GLU A 343 7.31 12.89 17.30
CA GLU A 343 8.45 12.04 16.96
C GLU A 343 8.01 10.72 16.29
N ILE A 344 6.89 10.12 16.73
CA ILE A 344 6.30 8.95 16.07
C ILE A 344 5.93 9.30 14.63
N ASN A 345 5.30 10.45 14.42
CA ASN A 345 4.88 10.92 13.11
C ASN A 345 6.09 11.16 12.19
N GLU A 346 7.16 11.79 12.70
CA GLU A 346 8.40 12.01 11.93
C GLU A 346 9.14 10.69 11.65
N LEU A 347 9.14 9.74 12.59
CA LEU A 347 9.70 8.41 12.35
C LEU A 347 8.97 7.69 11.20
N LEU A 348 7.63 7.71 11.20
CA LEU A 348 6.83 7.13 10.12
C LEU A 348 7.13 7.77 8.76
N ALA A 349 7.24 9.11 8.71
CA ALA A 349 7.59 9.84 7.50
C ALA A 349 9.01 9.51 7.01
N THR A 350 9.98 9.43 7.93
CA THR A 350 11.38 9.09 7.63
C THR A 350 11.50 7.67 7.07
N LEU A 351 10.82 6.69 7.68
CA LEU A 351 10.80 5.31 7.19
C LEU A 351 10.13 5.21 5.82
N ALA A 352 9.05 5.98 5.61
CA ALA A 352 8.33 6.01 4.33
C ALA A 352 9.04 6.80 3.23
N ALA A 353 10.06 7.63 3.54
CA ALA A 353 10.84 8.36 2.54
C ALA A 353 11.69 7.43 1.64
N ARG A 354 11.99 6.22 2.10
CA ARG A 354 12.63 5.16 1.31
C ARG A 354 11.57 4.24 0.70
N PRO A 355 11.87 3.51 -0.40
CA PRO A 355 10.94 2.56 -0.99
C PRO A 355 10.73 1.37 -0.04
N ALA A 356 9.79 1.52 0.90
CA ALA A 356 9.49 0.54 1.93
C ALA A 356 7.97 0.51 2.23
N HIS A 357 7.47 -0.68 2.57
CA HIS A 357 6.15 -0.84 3.16
C HIS A 357 6.27 -0.72 4.68
N VAL A 358 5.88 0.43 5.22
CA VAL A 358 5.90 0.70 6.65
C VAL A 358 4.53 0.34 7.25
N VAL A 359 4.52 -0.50 8.28
CA VAL A 359 3.33 -0.81 9.06
C VAL A 359 3.38 -0.09 10.40
N ARG A 360 2.38 0.72 10.69
CA ARG A 360 2.11 1.26 12.02
C ARG A 360 1.12 0.33 12.73
N LEU A 361 1.60 -0.54 13.62
CA LEU A 361 0.80 -1.54 14.33
C LEU A 361 0.34 -0.98 15.69
N LYS A 362 -0.97 -0.85 15.88
CA LYS A 362 -1.61 -0.17 17.02
C LYS A 362 -2.51 -1.14 17.79
N GLY A 363 -2.43 -1.16 19.11
CA GLY A 363 -3.37 -1.94 19.94
C GLY A 363 -4.82 -1.54 19.69
N GLY A 364 -5.74 -2.51 19.63
CA GLY A 364 -7.15 -2.30 19.32
C GLY A 364 -7.39 -1.92 17.86
N ASP A 365 -8.10 -0.82 17.65
CA ASP A 365 -8.39 -0.21 16.35
C ASP A 365 -7.64 1.12 16.22
N PRO A 366 -7.03 1.45 15.05
CA PRO A 366 -6.25 2.68 14.87
C PRO A 366 -7.04 3.96 15.09
N PHE A 367 -8.35 3.96 14.82
CA PHE A 367 -9.21 5.13 14.86
C PHE A 367 -10.09 5.22 16.11
N VAL A 368 -10.06 4.18 16.98
CA VAL A 368 -10.79 4.20 18.25
C VAL A 368 -9.81 4.53 19.38
N PHE A 369 -9.73 5.81 19.76
CA PHE A 369 -8.83 6.38 20.77
C PHE A 369 -7.33 6.08 20.57
N GLY A 370 -6.96 5.70 19.34
CA GLY A 370 -5.60 5.31 18.97
C GLY A 370 -4.78 6.44 18.36
N ARG A 371 -5.30 7.66 18.19
CA ARG A 371 -4.65 8.81 17.52
C ARG A 371 -4.25 8.54 16.05
N GLY A 372 -4.76 7.47 15.43
CA GLY A 372 -4.45 7.13 14.05
C GLY A 372 -4.88 8.20 13.04
N GLY A 373 -5.94 8.98 13.36
CA GLY A 373 -6.37 10.10 12.54
C GLY A 373 -5.32 11.20 12.43
N GLU A 374 -4.61 11.50 13.54
CA GLU A 374 -3.51 12.48 13.58
C GLU A 374 -2.31 12.00 12.76
N GLU A 375 -1.93 10.71 12.89
CA GLU A 375 -0.85 10.08 12.12
C GLU A 375 -1.15 10.13 10.62
N VAL A 376 -2.38 9.78 10.19
CA VAL A 376 -2.81 9.85 8.79
C VAL A 376 -2.82 11.27 8.26
N ALA A 377 -3.35 12.24 9.00
CA ALA A 377 -3.37 13.64 8.59
C ALA A 377 -1.95 14.19 8.37
N PHE A 378 -1.03 13.89 9.29
CA PHE A 378 0.37 14.29 9.21
C PHE A 378 1.07 13.71 7.98
N LEU A 379 0.91 12.42 7.71
CA LEU A 379 1.52 11.73 6.58
C LEU A 379 0.95 12.21 5.24
N ARG A 380 -0.38 12.39 5.16
CA ARG A 380 -1.04 12.91 3.95
C ARG A 380 -0.60 14.34 3.60
N ALA A 381 -0.42 15.19 4.62
CA ALA A 381 0.11 16.54 4.41
C ALA A 381 1.52 16.56 3.77
N ARG A 382 2.26 15.45 3.90
CA ARG A 382 3.58 15.23 3.26
C ARG A 382 3.52 14.43 1.96
N GLY A 383 2.31 14.15 1.43
CA GLY A 383 2.13 13.38 0.20
C GLY A 383 2.40 11.87 0.34
N ILE A 384 2.52 11.36 1.58
CA ILE A 384 2.73 9.93 1.84
C ILE A 384 1.40 9.20 1.78
N ALA A 385 1.31 8.16 0.94
CA ALA A 385 0.11 7.34 0.83
C ALA A 385 -0.14 6.57 2.13
N CYS A 386 -1.39 6.64 2.64
CA CYS A 386 -1.81 5.97 3.86
C CYS A 386 -3.01 5.06 3.61
N GLU A 387 -2.89 3.83 4.07
CA GLU A 387 -3.99 2.88 4.17
C GLU A 387 -4.28 2.61 5.65
N VAL A 388 -5.57 2.41 6.00
CA VAL A 388 -5.97 2.04 7.35
C VAL A 388 -6.71 0.71 7.31
N ILE A 389 -6.20 -0.25 8.07
CA ILE A 389 -6.81 -1.57 8.26
C ILE A 389 -7.38 -1.60 9.67
N PRO A 390 -8.72 -1.66 9.83
CA PRO A 390 -9.37 -1.72 11.14
C PRO A 390 -8.90 -2.92 11.96
N GLY A 391 -9.00 -2.78 13.28
CA GLY A 391 -8.79 -3.86 14.23
C GLY A 391 -9.98 -4.01 15.18
N VAL A 392 -10.02 -5.09 15.94
CA VAL A 392 -11.05 -5.28 16.95
C VAL A 392 -10.73 -4.43 18.18
N SER A 393 -11.56 -3.42 18.46
CA SER A 393 -11.38 -2.56 19.63
C SER A 393 -11.62 -3.33 20.94
N SER A 394 -10.78 -3.08 21.95
CA SER A 394 -10.96 -3.63 23.30
C SER A 394 -12.30 -3.21 23.95
N ALA A 395 -12.88 -2.08 23.52
CA ALA A 395 -14.22 -1.66 23.95
C ALA A 395 -15.32 -2.67 23.64
N LEU A 396 -15.15 -3.43 22.54
CA LEU A 396 -16.08 -4.47 22.09
C LEU A 396 -15.62 -5.87 22.55
N ALA A 397 -14.33 -6.15 22.37
CA ALA A 397 -13.80 -7.49 22.58
C ALA A 397 -13.65 -7.87 24.04
N ALA A 398 -13.25 -6.96 24.93
CA ALA A 398 -13.08 -7.27 26.35
C ALA A 398 -14.44 -7.63 27.02
N PRO A 399 -15.53 -6.87 26.81
CA PRO A 399 -16.86 -7.31 27.28
C PRO A 399 -17.30 -8.64 26.69
N ALA A 400 -17.11 -8.85 25.37
CA ALA A 400 -17.49 -10.11 24.72
C ALA A 400 -16.73 -11.30 25.31
N ALA A 401 -15.41 -11.19 25.51
CA ALA A 401 -14.57 -12.22 26.15
C ALA A 401 -14.96 -12.46 27.62
N ALA A 402 -15.55 -11.48 28.27
CA ALA A 402 -16.13 -11.64 29.61
C ALA A 402 -17.58 -12.17 29.59
N GLY A 403 -18.17 -12.44 28.41
CA GLY A 403 -19.56 -12.88 28.28
C GLY A 403 -20.59 -11.78 28.54
N ILE A 404 -20.22 -10.53 28.35
CA ILE A 404 -21.08 -9.35 28.48
C ILE A 404 -21.41 -8.81 27.09
N PRO A 405 -22.65 -9.00 26.60
CA PRO A 405 -23.08 -8.39 25.35
C PRO A 405 -23.28 -6.89 25.57
N LEU A 406 -22.83 -6.02 24.67
CA LEU A 406 -23.03 -4.57 24.79
C LEU A 406 -24.47 -4.14 24.47
N THR A 407 -25.18 -4.94 23.69
CA THR A 407 -26.59 -4.78 23.36
C THR A 407 -27.32 -6.09 23.63
N HIS A 408 -28.54 -6.00 24.14
CA HIS A 408 -29.38 -7.17 24.40
C HIS A 408 -30.85 -6.78 24.33
N ARG A 409 -31.69 -7.59 23.66
CA ARG A 409 -33.12 -7.36 23.55
C ARG A 409 -33.74 -7.35 24.96
N GLY A 410 -34.37 -6.25 25.34
CA GLY A 410 -35.01 -6.06 26.68
C GLY A 410 -34.08 -5.47 27.75
N ALA A 411 -32.76 -5.37 27.54
CA ALA A 411 -31.83 -4.76 28.51
C ALA A 411 -31.15 -3.50 27.98
N ALA A 412 -30.57 -3.57 26.75
CA ALA A 412 -29.85 -2.42 26.18
C ALA A 412 -30.04 -2.33 24.66
N THR A 413 -30.56 -1.19 24.20
CA THR A 413 -30.81 -0.89 22.78
C THR A 413 -29.68 -0.11 22.14
N SER A 414 -28.77 0.45 22.94
CA SER A 414 -27.62 1.24 22.49
C SER A 414 -26.45 1.05 23.45
N PHE A 415 -25.24 1.40 22.96
CA PHE A 415 -24.08 1.51 23.83
C PHE A 415 -23.25 2.74 23.45
N ARG A 416 -22.53 3.29 24.43
CA ARG A 416 -21.63 4.43 24.24
C ARG A 416 -20.24 4.08 24.74
N VAL A 417 -19.23 4.30 23.88
CA VAL A 417 -17.81 4.11 24.23
C VAL A 417 -17.21 5.47 24.57
N ILE A 418 -16.55 5.56 25.71
CA ILE A 418 -16.09 6.81 26.30
C ILE A 418 -14.62 6.67 26.71
N ALA A 419 -13.77 7.62 26.29
CA ALA A 419 -12.44 7.76 26.83
C ALA A 419 -12.51 8.62 28.10
N ALA A 420 -12.11 8.05 29.22
CA ALA A 420 -12.17 8.77 30.52
C ALA A 420 -10.85 9.52 30.82
N ARG A 421 -9.88 9.55 29.90
CA ARG A 421 -8.63 10.30 30.01
C ARG A 421 -8.17 10.80 28.66
N GLY A 422 -7.90 12.11 28.54
CA GLY A 422 -7.32 12.76 27.36
C GLY A 422 -6.71 14.10 27.76
N GLU A 423 -5.94 14.73 26.87
CA GLU A 423 -5.32 16.05 27.13
C GLU A 423 -6.35 17.16 27.37
N ARG A 424 -7.59 16.98 26.90
CA ARG A 424 -8.68 17.96 27.00
C ARG A 424 -9.96 17.44 27.68
N PHE A 425 -9.97 16.16 28.14
CA PHE A 425 -11.15 15.50 28.69
C PHE A 425 -10.73 14.68 29.92
N ALA A 426 -10.87 15.26 31.10
CA ALA A 426 -10.81 14.53 32.35
C ALA A 426 -12.16 13.86 32.66
N ALA A 427 -12.22 12.92 33.61
CA ALA A 427 -13.49 12.30 33.98
C ALA A 427 -14.52 13.36 34.48
N GLU A 428 -14.03 14.47 35.02
CA GLU A 428 -14.82 15.60 35.47
C GLU A 428 -15.52 16.38 34.34
N ASP A 429 -14.99 16.35 33.11
CA ASP A 429 -15.50 17.09 31.96
C ASP A 429 -16.53 16.28 31.14
N LEU A 430 -16.82 15.05 31.54
CA LEU A 430 -17.77 14.21 30.81
C LEU A 430 -19.22 14.65 31.06
N ASP A 431 -20.04 14.65 30.02
CA ASP A 431 -21.48 14.92 30.12
C ASP A 431 -22.22 13.69 30.71
N TYR A 432 -22.23 13.62 32.02
CA TYR A 432 -22.93 12.55 32.78
C TYR A 432 -24.44 12.62 32.65
N ALA A 433 -25.00 13.81 32.39
CA ALA A 433 -26.45 13.98 32.21
C ALA A 433 -26.93 13.22 30.96
N ALA A 434 -26.11 13.20 29.88
CA ALA A 434 -26.39 12.43 28.68
C ALA A 434 -26.17 10.90 28.84
N MET A 435 -25.79 10.42 30.03
CA MET A 435 -25.52 9.00 30.32
C MET A 435 -26.57 8.34 31.23
N GLN A 436 -27.69 8.99 31.48
CA GLN A 436 -28.73 8.51 32.41
C GLN A 436 -29.64 7.40 31.83
N ASP A 437 -29.73 7.27 30.49
CA ASP A 437 -30.59 6.26 29.86
C ASP A 437 -30.20 4.85 30.31
N VAL A 438 -31.06 4.21 31.11
CA VAL A 438 -30.83 2.86 31.65
C VAL A 438 -30.73 1.79 30.57
N ARG A 439 -31.30 2.03 29.37
CA ARG A 439 -31.22 1.13 28.20
C ARG A 439 -29.96 1.33 27.38
N MET A 440 -29.05 2.19 27.82
CA MET A 440 -27.75 2.41 27.19
C MET A 440 -26.64 1.80 28.03
N THR A 441 -25.87 0.91 27.43
CA THR A 441 -24.63 0.39 28.00
C THR A 441 -23.51 1.42 27.88
N LEU A 442 -22.84 1.73 28.99
CA LEU A 442 -21.66 2.60 28.98
C LEU A 442 -20.38 1.75 29.03
N VAL A 443 -19.41 2.09 28.19
CA VAL A 443 -18.11 1.41 28.10
C VAL A 443 -17.02 2.48 28.26
N PHE A 444 -16.36 2.49 29.41
CA PHE A 444 -15.28 3.44 29.69
C PHE A 444 -13.92 2.79 29.39
N MET A 445 -13.13 3.47 28.59
CA MET A 445 -11.75 3.13 28.30
C MET A 445 -10.81 4.13 28.98
N MET A 446 -9.58 3.69 29.30
CA MET A 446 -8.53 4.52 29.93
C MET A 446 -8.91 5.13 31.27
N GLY A 447 -10.03 4.68 31.91
CA GLY A 447 -10.59 5.25 33.12
C GLY A 447 -10.29 4.49 34.40
N PHE A 448 -9.40 3.49 34.41
CA PHE A 448 -9.21 2.65 35.61
C PHE A 448 -8.77 3.45 36.84
N ALA A 449 -7.88 4.40 36.71
CA ALA A 449 -7.44 5.25 37.81
C ALA A 449 -8.52 6.20 38.35
N GLN A 450 -9.58 6.46 37.56
CA GLN A 450 -10.69 7.35 37.87
C GLN A 450 -12.01 6.58 38.10
N LEU A 451 -11.91 5.26 38.28
CA LEU A 451 -13.09 4.38 38.39
C LEU A 451 -14.09 4.80 39.46
N ALA A 452 -13.59 5.15 40.65
CA ALA A 452 -14.41 5.61 41.76
C ALA A 452 -15.15 6.94 41.47
N GLU A 453 -14.42 7.87 40.83
CA GLU A 453 -14.98 9.18 40.43
C GLU A 453 -16.05 9.00 39.35
N ILE A 454 -15.81 8.19 38.33
CA ILE A 454 -16.79 7.90 37.27
C ILE A 454 -18.05 7.28 37.87
N ALA A 455 -17.92 6.29 38.76
CA ALA A 455 -19.04 5.65 39.40
C ALA A 455 -19.86 6.63 40.26
N SER A 456 -19.18 7.45 41.07
CA SER A 456 -19.81 8.48 41.91
C SER A 456 -20.59 9.50 41.07
N ARG A 457 -19.99 10.00 39.97
CA ARG A 457 -20.66 10.99 39.11
C ARG A 457 -21.83 10.41 38.30
N LEU A 458 -21.76 9.16 37.89
CA LEU A 458 -22.90 8.47 37.28
C LEU A 458 -24.08 8.36 38.26
N ILE A 459 -23.80 8.03 39.53
CA ILE A 459 -24.83 7.97 40.58
C ILE A 459 -25.40 9.36 40.84
N ALA A 460 -24.55 10.38 41.00
CA ALA A 460 -24.98 11.76 41.20
C ALA A 460 -25.82 12.28 40.02
N ALA A 461 -25.55 11.81 38.81
CA ALA A 461 -26.33 12.17 37.63
C ALA A 461 -27.65 11.39 37.49
N GLY A 462 -27.95 10.43 38.36
CA GLY A 462 -29.23 9.72 38.39
C GLY A 462 -29.19 8.22 38.06
N ARG A 463 -28.02 7.64 37.82
CA ARG A 463 -27.90 6.17 37.71
C ARG A 463 -28.11 5.54 39.08
N ALA A 464 -28.91 4.49 39.15
CA ALA A 464 -29.15 3.79 40.43
C ALA A 464 -27.84 3.21 40.99
N PRO A 465 -27.55 3.33 42.30
CA PRO A 465 -26.36 2.74 42.93
C PRO A 465 -26.24 1.23 42.72
N ALA A 466 -27.36 0.54 42.56
CA ALA A 466 -27.45 -0.89 42.28
C ALA A 466 -27.29 -1.25 40.80
N THR A 467 -27.11 -0.27 39.90
CA THR A 467 -26.89 -0.55 38.46
C THR A 467 -25.75 -1.55 38.31
N PRO A 468 -25.94 -2.65 37.54
CA PRO A 468 -24.89 -3.62 37.30
C PRO A 468 -23.68 -2.98 36.60
N ALA A 469 -22.51 -3.38 37.06
CA ALA A 469 -21.24 -2.89 36.48
C ALA A 469 -20.20 -4.00 36.45
N ALA A 470 -19.23 -3.87 35.55
CA ALA A 470 -18.11 -4.82 35.43
C ALA A 470 -16.81 -4.10 35.07
N VAL A 471 -15.69 -4.54 35.67
CA VAL A 471 -14.33 -4.14 35.30
C VAL A 471 -13.60 -5.32 34.73
N ILE A 472 -13.11 -5.21 33.49
CA ILE A 472 -12.42 -6.27 32.76
C ILE A 472 -10.99 -5.82 32.52
N ALA A 473 -10.06 -6.37 33.28
CA ALA A 473 -8.63 -6.11 33.13
C ALA A 473 -8.01 -7.12 32.18
N ARG A 474 -7.08 -6.64 31.33
CA ARG A 474 -6.34 -7.45 30.34
C ARG A 474 -7.26 -8.33 29.48
N GLY A 475 -8.40 -7.76 29.06
CA GLY A 475 -9.42 -8.48 28.28
C GLY A 475 -8.84 -9.19 27.06
N THR A 476 -9.39 -10.37 26.75
CA THR A 476 -9.00 -11.28 25.66
C THR A 476 -7.67 -12.01 25.82
N THR A 477 -6.85 -11.67 26.83
CA THR A 477 -5.58 -12.36 27.09
C THR A 477 -5.75 -13.49 28.10
N SER A 478 -4.77 -14.39 28.21
CA SER A 478 -4.73 -15.44 29.25
C SER A 478 -4.70 -14.87 30.67
N ALA A 479 -4.33 -13.61 30.84
CA ALA A 479 -4.32 -12.89 32.12
C ALA A 479 -5.60 -12.09 32.37
N GLN A 480 -6.66 -12.29 31.59
CA GLN A 480 -7.94 -11.62 31.79
C GLN A 480 -8.51 -11.89 33.17
N ARG A 481 -8.90 -10.84 33.85
CA ARG A 481 -9.66 -10.89 35.12
C ARG A 481 -10.88 -9.98 35.02
N THR A 482 -12.00 -10.43 35.59
CA THR A 482 -13.26 -9.68 35.54
C THR A 482 -13.86 -9.62 36.94
N VAL A 483 -14.19 -8.40 37.40
CA VAL A 483 -14.93 -8.16 38.60
C VAL A 483 -16.30 -7.59 38.21
N ARG A 484 -17.37 -8.07 38.85
CA ARG A 484 -18.74 -7.60 38.66
C ARG A 484 -19.35 -7.26 40.01
N GLY A 485 -20.18 -6.24 40.01
CA GLY A 485 -20.90 -5.78 41.21
C GLY A 485 -21.79 -4.60 40.91
N PRO A 486 -22.46 -4.05 41.95
CA PRO A 486 -23.19 -2.81 41.83
C PRO A 486 -22.28 -1.64 41.54
N LEU A 487 -22.78 -0.64 40.79
CA LEU A 487 -22.05 0.58 40.45
C LEU A 487 -21.45 1.27 41.71
N ALA A 488 -22.16 1.24 42.83
CA ALA A 488 -21.70 1.85 44.07
C ALA A 488 -20.45 1.22 44.68
N SER A 489 -20.22 -0.11 44.49
CA SER A 489 -19.14 -0.86 45.13
C SER A 489 -18.05 -1.29 44.14
N ILE A 490 -18.32 -1.26 42.84
CA ILE A 490 -17.44 -1.87 41.81
C ILE A 490 -15.98 -1.37 41.85
N ALA A 491 -15.78 -0.08 42.19
CA ALA A 491 -14.44 0.50 42.26
C ALA A 491 -13.62 -0.11 43.41
N ALA A 492 -14.22 -0.19 44.60
CA ALA A 492 -13.59 -0.78 45.78
C ALA A 492 -13.33 -2.28 45.59
N GLU A 493 -14.28 -3.00 45.00
CA GLU A 493 -14.13 -4.43 44.68
C GLU A 493 -13.02 -4.70 43.65
N ALA A 494 -12.92 -3.88 42.61
CA ALA A 494 -11.87 -4.03 41.60
C ALA A 494 -10.45 -3.82 42.20
N VAL A 495 -10.30 -2.83 43.09
CA VAL A 495 -9.05 -2.56 43.82
C VAL A 495 -8.74 -3.68 44.80
N ALA A 496 -9.70 -4.11 45.61
CA ALA A 496 -9.53 -5.18 46.60
C ALA A 496 -9.10 -6.51 45.94
N GLN A 497 -9.60 -6.78 44.73
CA GLN A 497 -9.20 -7.93 43.96
C GLN A 497 -7.91 -7.70 43.14
N GLY A 498 -7.21 -6.58 43.31
CA GLY A 498 -5.93 -6.30 42.68
C GLY A 498 -6.01 -6.17 41.13
N LEU A 499 -7.10 -5.68 40.58
CA LEU A 499 -7.18 -5.35 39.18
C LEU A 499 -6.31 -4.11 38.87
N ALA A 500 -5.75 -4.08 37.65
CA ALA A 500 -4.93 -2.97 37.18
C ALA A 500 -5.15 -2.73 35.69
N ALA A 501 -4.74 -1.55 35.22
CA ALA A 501 -4.74 -1.22 33.80
C ALA A 501 -3.77 -2.14 32.99
N PRO A 502 -4.09 -2.43 31.72
CA PRO A 502 -5.22 -1.93 30.95
C PRO A 502 -6.55 -2.59 31.35
N ALA A 503 -7.61 -1.83 31.45
CA ALA A 503 -8.93 -2.32 31.81
C ALA A 503 -10.04 -1.55 31.08
N VAL A 504 -11.16 -2.24 30.87
CA VAL A 504 -12.40 -1.69 30.33
C VAL A 504 -13.46 -1.74 31.45
N PHE A 505 -14.19 -0.63 31.65
CA PHE A 505 -15.26 -0.53 32.63
C PHE A 505 -16.61 -0.46 31.91
N VAL A 506 -17.51 -1.38 32.24
CA VAL A 506 -18.85 -1.50 31.64
C VAL A 506 -19.91 -1.22 32.67
N VAL A 507 -20.91 -0.39 32.36
CA VAL A 507 -22.03 -0.06 33.23
C VAL A 507 -23.35 -0.24 32.48
N GLY A 508 -24.28 -0.95 33.06
CA GLY A 508 -25.63 -1.20 32.54
C GLY A 508 -26.09 -2.62 32.85
N ASP A 509 -27.37 -2.90 32.63
CA ASP A 509 -28.00 -4.19 32.94
C ASP A 509 -27.33 -5.39 32.30
N VAL A 510 -26.71 -5.19 31.16
CA VAL A 510 -25.93 -6.24 30.46
C VAL A 510 -24.75 -6.75 31.27
N ALA A 511 -24.20 -5.97 32.21
CA ALA A 511 -23.09 -6.39 33.06
C ALA A 511 -23.50 -7.48 34.06
N ALA A 512 -24.80 -7.66 34.32
CA ALA A 512 -25.34 -8.73 35.14
C ALA A 512 -25.36 -10.08 34.40
N PHE A 513 -25.29 -10.10 33.05
CA PHE A 513 -25.26 -11.35 32.30
C PHE A 513 -24.00 -12.14 32.63
N GLY A 514 -24.16 -13.21 33.44
CA GLY A 514 -23.11 -14.08 33.87
C GLY A 514 -22.62 -15.00 32.75
N ARG A 515 -21.44 -15.59 32.93
CA ARG A 515 -21.05 -16.75 32.13
C ARG A 515 -22.05 -17.87 32.39
N ARG A 516 -22.85 -18.20 31.39
CA ARG A 516 -23.56 -19.47 31.36
C ARG A 516 -22.58 -20.55 30.90
N CYS A 517 -22.23 -21.45 31.79
CA CYS A 517 -21.37 -22.59 31.47
C CYS A 517 -22.25 -23.82 31.30
N LEU A 518 -22.14 -24.48 30.18
CA LEU A 518 -22.70 -25.81 29.96
C LEU A 518 -21.63 -26.81 30.32
N VAL A 519 -21.84 -27.60 31.39
CA VAL A 519 -20.91 -28.65 31.79
C VAL A 519 -21.53 -30.00 31.44
N ALA A 520 -20.90 -30.70 30.47
CA ALA A 520 -21.25 -32.07 30.17
C ALA A 520 -20.73 -32.96 31.30
N LYS A 521 -21.58 -33.79 31.91
CA LYS A 521 -21.22 -34.76 32.92
C LYS A 521 -21.62 -36.18 32.50
N VAL A 522 -20.88 -37.18 32.94
CA VAL A 522 -21.22 -38.58 32.75
C VAL A 522 -21.74 -39.11 34.08
N GLY A 523 -22.97 -39.64 34.09
CA GLY A 523 -23.62 -40.13 35.28
C GLY A 523 -24.29 -39.04 36.17
N ASP A 524 -24.91 -39.43 37.28
CA ASP A 524 -25.80 -38.56 38.09
C ASP A 524 -25.11 -37.70 39.13
N LYS A 525 -23.80 -37.90 39.37
CA LYS A 525 -23.09 -37.10 40.38
C LYS A 525 -22.83 -35.67 39.89
N PRO A 526 -22.91 -34.66 40.77
CA PRO A 526 -22.51 -33.31 40.43
C PRO A 526 -21.07 -33.25 39.91
N SER A 527 -20.83 -32.42 38.89
CA SER A 527 -19.47 -32.24 38.37
C SER A 527 -18.68 -31.31 39.32
N ALA A 528 -17.51 -31.77 39.79
CA ALA A 528 -16.61 -30.91 40.56
C ALA A 528 -16.20 -29.62 39.80
N LEU A 529 -16.18 -29.68 38.46
CA LEU A 529 -15.99 -28.50 37.62
C LEU A 529 -17.18 -27.55 37.72
N ALA A 530 -18.42 -28.06 37.71
CA ALA A 530 -19.62 -27.25 37.82
C ALA A 530 -19.69 -26.54 39.20
N GLU A 531 -19.30 -27.22 40.26
CA GLU A 531 -19.24 -26.59 41.60
C GLU A 531 -18.18 -25.50 41.67
N ARG A 532 -16.99 -25.72 41.10
CA ARG A 532 -15.95 -24.70 41.05
C ARG A 532 -16.35 -23.50 40.18
N LEU A 533 -17.07 -23.72 39.08
CA LEU A 533 -17.57 -22.65 38.21
C LEU A 533 -18.68 -21.87 38.92
N ARG A 534 -19.60 -22.51 39.67
CA ARG A 534 -20.62 -21.84 40.51
C ARG A 534 -19.98 -21.00 41.61
N ALA A 535 -18.97 -21.56 42.29
CA ALA A 535 -18.19 -20.83 43.29
C ALA A 535 -17.46 -19.62 42.74
N ALA A 536 -17.10 -19.66 41.43
CA ALA A 536 -16.55 -18.53 40.70
C ALA A 536 -17.61 -17.57 40.10
N GLY A 537 -18.89 -17.73 40.50
CA GLY A 537 -19.99 -16.84 40.07
C GLY A 537 -20.58 -17.14 38.68
N ALA A 538 -20.34 -18.31 38.14
CA ALA A 538 -20.97 -18.70 36.89
C ALA A 538 -22.33 -19.36 37.08
N GLU A 539 -23.31 -19.03 36.22
CA GLU A 539 -24.54 -19.79 36.08
C GLU A 539 -24.24 -21.10 35.33
N VAL A 540 -24.28 -22.24 36.01
CA VAL A 540 -23.87 -23.51 35.44
C VAL A 540 -25.07 -24.43 35.23
N THR A 541 -25.30 -24.78 33.98
CA THR A 541 -26.23 -25.83 33.57
C THR A 541 -25.44 -27.13 33.37
N GLU A 542 -25.75 -28.17 34.13
CA GLU A 542 -25.18 -29.50 33.92
C GLU A 542 -26.07 -30.29 32.95
N VAL A 543 -25.44 -30.90 31.94
CA VAL A 543 -26.13 -31.77 30.99
C VAL A 543 -25.50 -33.15 31.11
N THR A 544 -26.33 -34.16 31.46
CA THR A 544 -25.87 -35.56 31.50
C THR A 544 -25.75 -36.09 30.09
N VAL A 545 -24.54 -36.52 29.74
CA VAL A 545 -24.27 -37.22 28.49
C VAL A 545 -24.28 -38.69 28.78
N GLY A 546 -25.16 -39.46 28.14
CA GLY A 546 -25.22 -40.91 28.30
C GLY A 546 -23.89 -41.53 27.89
N ALA A 547 -23.33 -42.36 28.76
CA ALA A 547 -22.23 -43.26 28.36
C ALA A 547 -22.80 -44.25 27.34
N ARG A 548 -22.29 -44.22 26.08
CA ARG A 548 -22.47 -45.31 25.12
C ARG A 548 -21.53 -46.46 25.48
#